data_4bc1aaf6868a603af2bbd68a17ef2770
#
_entry.id   4bc1aaf6868a603af2bbd68a17ef2770
#
_cell.length_a   1.000
_cell.length_b   1.000
_cell.length_c   1.000
_cell.angle_alpha   90.00
_cell.angle_beta   90.00
_cell.angle_gamma   90.00
#
_symmetry.space_group_name_H-M   'P 1'
#
loop_
_entity.id
_entity.type
_entity.pdbx_description
1 polymer ?
#
loop_
_entity_poly.entity_id
_entity_poly.type
_entity_poly.pdbx_seq_one_letter_code
_entity_poly.pdbx_strand_id
1 'polypeptide(L)'
;MEWIVDLLRSHPELAIFLTLALGFWIGKIKVAGFGLGIVTSVLLVGVLVGQLDIPVTGPLKSVFFLLFLFAIGYKVGPQFFRGLRKDGLPQVYFAVLVCVACLAVTWILAKLMGYNAGEAAGLLSGAQTISAVIGVATD
;
A
#
# COMPACT_ATOMS: atom_id res chain seq x y z
N MET A 1 25.40 -19.47 2.67
CA MET A 1 24.25 -18.52 2.60
C MET A 1 23.40 -18.71 1.36
N GLU A 2 23.96 -19.26 0.30
CA GLU A 2 23.24 -19.48 -0.99
C GLU A 2 21.99 -20.35 -0.85
N TRP A 3 22.05 -21.43 -0.06
CA TRP A 3 20.91 -22.32 0.14
C TRP A 3 19.65 -21.63 0.73
N ILE A 4 19.85 -20.60 1.58
CA ILE A 4 18.71 -19.82 2.14
C ILE A 4 18.08 -18.97 1.03
N VAL A 5 18.90 -18.35 0.20
CA VAL A 5 18.44 -17.54 -0.92
C VAL A 5 17.68 -18.41 -1.93
N ASP A 6 18.23 -19.59 -2.24
CA ASP A 6 17.58 -20.56 -3.15
C ASP A 6 16.27 -21.09 -2.58
N LEU A 7 16.20 -21.31 -1.27
CA LEU A 7 14.97 -21.69 -0.58
C LEU A 7 13.91 -20.57 -0.68
N LEU A 8 14.30 -19.31 -0.47
CA LEU A 8 13.39 -18.16 -0.57
C LEU A 8 12.95 -17.90 -2.02
N ARG A 9 13.79 -18.17 -3.01
CA ARG A 9 13.44 -18.07 -4.43
C ARG A 9 12.49 -19.17 -4.88
N SER A 10 12.65 -20.39 -4.36
CA SER A 10 11.75 -21.50 -4.66
C SER A 10 10.40 -21.41 -3.93
N HIS A 11 10.34 -20.68 -2.83
CA HIS A 11 9.13 -20.50 -2.00
C HIS A 11 8.91 -19.02 -1.67
N PRO A 12 8.38 -18.22 -2.62
CA PRO A 12 8.19 -16.77 -2.42
C PRO A 12 7.32 -16.41 -1.22
N GLU A 13 6.39 -17.28 -0.86
CA GLU A 13 5.55 -17.14 0.33
C GLU A 13 6.35 -17.09 1.62
N LEU A 14 7.44 -17.86 1.73
CA LEU A 14 8.34 -17.81 2.90
C LEU A 14 9.05 -16.47 2.99
N ALA A 15 9.46 -15.90 1.86
CA ALA A 15 10.09 -14.59 1.81
C ALA A 15 9.12 -13.49 2.27
N ILE A 16 7.85 -13.58 1.88
CA ILE A 16 6.81 -12.63 2.30
C ILE A 16 6.59 -12.72 3.81
N PHE A 17 6.41 -13.93 4.37
CA PHE A 17 6.21 -14.10 5.80
C PHE A 17 7.44 -13.71 6.62
N LEU A 18 8.64 -13.99 6.13
CA LEU A 18 9.89 -13.55 6.75
C LEU A 18 9.97 -12.03 6.79
N THR A 19 9.64 -11.37 5.68
CA THR A 19 9.60 -9.90 5.59
C THR A 19 8.61 -9.30 6.58
N LEU A 20 7.42 -9.88 6.68
CA LEU A 20 6.41 -9.44 7.63
C LEU A 20 6.86 -9.65 9.08
N ALA A 21 7.44 -10.81 9.40
CA ALA A 21 7.90 -11.13 10.75
C ALA A 21 9.03 -10.18 11.21
N LEU A 22 10.06 -10.02 10.37
CA LEU A 22 11.20 -9.14 10.67
C LEU A 22 10.76 -7.68 10.74
N GLY A 23 9.97 -7.21 9.78
CA GLY A 23 9.47 -5.84 9.74
C GLY A 23 8.57 -5.52 10.93
N PHE A 24 7.70 -6.45 11.33
CA PHE A 24 6.87 -6.31 12.51
C PHE A 24 7.70 -6.25 13.81
N TRP A 25 8.70 -7.09 13.92
CA TRP A 25 9.58 -7.11 15.08
C TRP A 25 10.38 -5.81 15.20
N ILE A 26 11.03 -5.38 14.11
CA ILE A 26 11.77 -4.11 14.05
C ILE A 26 10.83 -2.92 14.30
N GLY A 27 9.62 -2.93 13.75
CA GLY A 27 8.64 -1.85 13.91
C GLY A 27 8.11 -1.66 15.33
N LYS A 28 8.24 -2.66 16.19
CA LYS A 28 7.93 -2.57 17.62
C LYS A 28 9.03 -1.92 18.45
N ILE A 29 10.25 -1.90 17.94
CA ILE A 29 11.40 -1.35 18.67
C ILE A 29 11.28 0.18 18.68
N LYS A 30 11.26 0.75 19.88
CA LYS A 30 11.30 2.20 20.09
C LYS A 30 12.65 2.55 20.72
N VAL A 31 13.41 3.43 20.07
CA VAL A 31 14.69 3.93 20.56
C VAL A 31 14.51 5.40 20.92
N ALA A 32 14.79 5.75 22.19
CA ALA A 32 14.68 7.12 22.70
C ALA A 32 13.31 7.80 22.44
N GLY A 33 12.21 7.02 22.49
CA GLY A 33 10.85 7.55 22.25
C GLY A 33 10.45 7.65 20.77
N PHE A 34 11.37 7.42 19.83
CA PHE A 34 11.11 7.38 18.40
C PHE A 34 11.05 5.94 17.91
N GLY A 35 10.02 5.59 17.14
CA GLY A 35 9.86 4.30 16.48
C GLY A 35 9.48 4.47 15.02
N LEU A 36 10.07 3.69 14.13
CA LEU A 36 9.76 3.68 12.69
C LEU A 36 8.30 3.32 12.39
N GLY A 37 7.66 2.60 13.30
CA GLY A 37 6.34 2.03 13.09
C GLY A 37 6.38 0.75 12.24
N ILE A 38 5.33 -0.07 12.40
CA ILE A 38 5.29 -1.41 11.80
C ILE A 38 5.29 -1.33 10.27
N VAL A 39 4.47 -0.45 9.68
CA VAL A 39 4.32 -0.33 8.22
C VAL A 39 5.64 0.06 7.56
N THR A 40 6.29 1.12 8.07
CA THR A 40 7.57 1.60 7.53
C THR A 40 8.66 0.55 7.65
N SER A 41 8.72 -0.15 8.79
CA SER A 41 9.70 -1.21 9.01
C SER A 41 9.50 -2.40 8.07
N VAL A 42 8.24 -2.81 7.84
CA VAL A 42 7.92 -3.87 6.88
C VAL A 42 8.31 -3.47 5.46
N LEU A 43 8.06 -2.21 5.07
CA LEU A 43 8.47 -1.70 3.76
C LEU A 43 10.00 -1.72 3.59
N LEU A 44 10.75 -1.25 4.59
CA LEU A 44 12.22 -1.25 4.54
C LEU A 44 12.79 -2.68 4.45
N VAL A 45 12.28 -3.59 5.28
CA VAL A 45 12.67 -5.02 5.19
C VAL A 45 12.28 -5.61 3.84
N GLY A 46 11.11 -5.25 3.30
CA GLY A 46 10.66 -5.66 1.98
C GLY A 46 11.59 -5.21 0.86
N VAL A 47 12.09 -3.98 0.93
CA VAL A 47 13.10 -3.48 -0.03
C VAL A 47 14.40 -4.28 0.07
N LEU A 48 14.86 -4.61 1.28
CA LEU A 48 16.07 -5.41 1.48
C LEU A 48 15.91 -6.84 0.98
N VAL A 49 14.79 -7.49 1.29
CA VAL A 49 14.50 -8.86 0.82
C VAL A 49 14.25 -8.87 -0.69
N GLY A 50 13.68 -7.80 -1.26
CA GLY A 50 13.48 -7.64 -2.69
C GLY A 50 14.77 -7.61 -3.51
N GLN A 51 15.91 -7.20 -2.90
CA GLN A 51 17.21 -7.25 -3.58
C GLN A 51 17.69 -8.68 -3.89
N LEU A 52 17.03 -9.68 -3.33
CA LEU A 52 17.36 -11.11 -3.57
C LEU A 52 16.74 -11.63 -4.88
N ASP A 53 16.07 -10.79 -5.68
CA ASP A 53 15.39 -11.16 -6.93
C ASP A 53 14.43 -12.36 -6.78
N ILE A 54 13.56 -12.29 -5.77
CA ILE A 54 12.59 -13.35 -5.49
C ILE A 54 11.38 -13.18 -6.42
N PRO A 55 11.08 -14.17 -7.28
CA PRO A 55 9.96 -14.07 -8.22
C PRO A 55 8.62 -14.23 -7.51
N VAL A 56 7.95 -13.14 -7.20
CA VAL A 56 6.59 -13.16 -6.64
C VAL A 56 5.59 -13.32 -7.79
N THR A 57 4.85 -14.43 -7.81
CA THR A 57 3.88 -14.75 -8.86
C THR A 57 2.65 -13.81 -8.83
N GLY A 58 2.05 -13.54 -10.01
CA GLY A 58 0.86 -12.70 -10.14
C GLY A 58 -0.29 -13.12 -9.21
N PRO A 59 -0.69 -14.42 -9.19
CA PRO A 59 -1.74 -14.89 -8.29
C PRO A 59 -1.47 -14.60 -6.81
N LEU A 60 -0.22 -14.74 -6.37
CA LEU A 60 0.17 -14.47 -4.99
C LEU A 60 0.02 -12.98 -4.64
N LYS A 61 0.45 -12.09 -5.55
CA LYS A 61 0.24 -10.63 -5.41
C LYS A 61 -1.24 -10.30 -5.29
N SER A 62 -2.08 -10.88 -6.16
CA SER A 62 -3.52 -10.65 -6.16
C SER A 62 -4.19 -11.10 -4.86
N VAL A 63 -3.81 -12.26 -4.32
CA VAL A 63 -4.34 -12.76 -3.04
C VAL A 63 -4.00 -11.79 -1.89
N PHE A 64 -2.74 -11.37 -1.77
CA PHE A 64 -2.35 -10.42 -0.72
C PHE A 64 -3.01 -9.04 -0.90
N PHE A 65 -3.18 -8.60 -2.14
CA PHE A 65 -3.88 -7.36 -2.44
C PHE A 65 -5.36 -7.43 -2.03
N LEU A 66 -6.05 -8.52 -2.36
CA LEU A 66 -7.44 -8.74 -1.95
C LEU A 66 -7.59 -8.84 -0.42
N LEU A 67 -6.66 -9.50 0.26
CA LEU A 67 -6.63 -9.55 1.73
C LEU A 67 -6.43 -8.15 2.34
N PHE A 68 -5.59 -7.33 1.74
CA PHE A 68 -5.39 -5.95 2.14
C PHE A 68 -6.68 -5.13 1.99
N LEU A 69 -7.35 -5.21 0.83
CA LEU A 69 -8.64 -4.53 0.61
C LEU A 69 -9.72 -5.02 1.58
N PHE A 70 -9.78 -6.33 1.80
CA PHE A 70 -10.71 -6.91 2.78
C PHE A 70 -10.46 -6.38 4.20
N ALA A 71 -9.20 -6.36 4.63
CA ALA A 71 -8.84 -5.88 5.97
C ALA A 71 -9.22 -4.40 6.18
N ILE A 72 -8.97 -3.55 5.17
CA ILE A 72 -9.39 -2.15 5.20
C ILE A 72 -10.91 -2.04 5.23
N GLY A 73 -11.61 -2.74 4.34
CA GLY A 73 -13.07 -2.72 4.28
C GLY A 73 -13.72 -3.18 5.59
N TYR A 74 -13.19 -4.26 6.18
CA TYR A 74 -13.66 -4.77 7.46
C TYR A 74 -13.47 -3.76 8.60
N LYS A 75 -12.31 -3.09 8.64
CA LYS A 75 -12.00 -2.11 9.68
C LYS A 75 -12.80 -0.81 9.53
N VAL A 76 -12.89 -0.30 8.31
CA VAL A 76 -13.47 1.03 8.02
C VAL A 76 -14.97 0.96 7.78
N GLY A 77 -15.48 -0.15 7.24
CA GLY A 77 -16.88 -0.31 6.86
C GLY A 77 -17.88 0.05 7.97
N PRO A 78 -17.78 -0.50 9.18
CA PRO A 78 -18.70 -0.15 10.27
C PRO A 78 -18.66 1.32 10.68
N GLN A 79 -17.50 1.97 10.55
CA GLN A 79 -17.35 3.40 10.84
C GLN A 79 -17.99 4.25 9.75
N PHE A 80 -17.81 3.86 8.49
CA PHE A 80 -18.43 4.50 7.33
C PHE A 80 -19.96 4.48 7.43
N PHE A 81 -20.56 3.31 7.65
CA PHE A 81 -22.02 3.20 7.77
C PHE A 81 -22.58 3.97 8.98
N ARG A 82 -21.85 4.04 10.09
CA ARG A 82 -22.25 4.85 11.26
C ARG A 82 -22.20 6.36 10.95
N GLY A 83 -21.16 6.81 10.27
CA GLY A 83 -21.02 8.19 9.83
C GLY A 83 -22.11 8.59 8.84
N LEU A 84 -22.41 7.70 7.88
CA LEU A 84 -23.43 7.92 6.86
C LEU A 84 -24.83 8.11 7.46
N ARG A 85 -25.15 7.41 8.55
CA ARG A 85 -26.44 7.55 9.25
C ARG A 85 -26.61 8.85 10.01
N LYS A 86 -25.53 9.45 10.52
CA LYS A 86 -25.57 10.63 11.39
C LYS A 86 -25.51 11.94 10.62
N ASP A 87 -24.55 12.06 9.67
CA ASP A 87 -24.32 13.28 8.90
C ASP A 87 -23.93 12.95 7.44
N GLY A 88 -24.61 11.96 6.84
CA GLY A 88 -24.16 11.29 5.63
C GLY A 88 -24.05 12.16 4.40
N LEU A 89 -25.06 12.96 4.10
CA LEU A 89 -25.08 13.73 2.85
C LEU A 89 -23.98 14.79 2.75
N PRO A 90 -23.70 15.65 3.77
CA PRO A 90 -22.60 16.58 3.72
C PRO A 90 -21.23 15.91 3.60
N GLN A 91 -21.03 14.77 4.30
CA GLN A 91 -19.78 14.02 4.25
C GLN A 91 -19.54 13.38 2.88
N VAL A 92 -20.58 12.81 2.27
CA VAL A 92 -20.50 12.24 0.91
C VAL A 92 -20.19 13.34 -0.11
N TYR A 93 -20.91 14.48 -0.05
CA TYR A 93 -20.65 15.61 -0.93
C TYR A 93 -19.20 16.11 -0.80
N PHE A 94 -18.72 16.30 0.42
CA PHE A 94 -17.36 16.74 0.67
C PHE A 94 -16.33 15.71 0.18
N ALA A 95 -16.55 14.41 0.40
CA ALA A 95 -15.66 13.36 -0.08
C ALA A 95 -15.59 13.33 -1.61
N VAL A 96 -16.73 13.42 -2.29
CA VAL A 96 -16.78 13.47 -3.76
C VAL A 96 -16.04 14.71 -4.28
N LEU A 97 -16.27 15.88 -3.68
CA LEU A 97 -15.60 17.12 -4.05
C LEU A 97 -14.08 17.00 -3.91
N VAL A 98 -13.59 16.46 -2.79
CA VAL A 98 -12.16 16.25 -2.56
C VAL A 98 -11.58 15.27 -3.59
N CYS A 99 -12.24 14.14 -3.83
CA CYS A 99 -11.78 13.16 -4.83
C CYS A 99 -11.68 13.77 -6.23
N VAL A 100 -12.70 14.51 -6.66
CA VAL A 100 -12.71 15.19 -7.97
C VAL A 100 -11.63 16.26 -8.05
N ALA A 101 -11.47 17.06 -6.99
CA ALA A 101 -10.43 18.09 -6.94
C ALA A 101 -9.02 17.48 -7.02
N CYS A 102 -8.74 16.43 -6.25
CA CYS A 102 -7.46 15.73 -6.29
C CYS A 102 -7.16 15.13 -7.67
N LEU A 103 -8.15 14.51 -8.29
CA LEU A 103 -8.01 13.96 -9.64
C LEU A 103 -7.75 15.08 -10.67
N ALA A 104 -8.50 16.17 -10.60
CA ALA A 104 -8.34 17.32 -11.50
C ALA A 104 -6.94 17.96 -11.36
N VAL A 105 -6.48 18.20 -10.14
CA VAL A 105 -5.14 18.76 -9.88
C VAL A 105 -4.06 17.83 -10.42
N THR A 106 -4.15 16.54 -10.13
CA THR A 106 -3.19 15.54 -10.63
C THR A 106 -3.18 15.50 -12.15
N TRP A 107 -4.34 15.52 -12.79
CA TRP A 107 -4.44 15.52 -14.25
C TRP A 107 -3.84 16.79 -14.89
N ILE A 108 -4.12 17.96 -14.30
CA ILE A 108 -3.55 19.23 -14.76
C ILE A 108 -2.02 19.21 -14.63
N LEU A 109 -1.50 18.80 -13.46
CA LEU A 109 -0.06 18.72 -13.24
C LEU A 109 0.61 17.72 -14.17
N ALA A 110 0.00 16.55 -14.37
CA ALA A 110 0.52 15.54 -15.30
C ALA A 110 0.62 16.08 -16.74
N LYS A 111 -0.38 16.84 -17.20
CA LYS A 111 -0.34 17.50 -18.51
C LYS A 111 0.71 18.60 -18.61
N LEU A 112 0.86 19.42 -17.58
CA LEU A 112 1.84 20.51 -17.55
C LEU A 112 3.28 19.99 -17.53
N MET A 113 3.51 18.87 -16.83
CA MET A 113 4.85 18.27 -16.69
C MET A 113 5.15 17.19 -17.75
N GLY A 114 4.19 16.86 -18.61
CA GLY A 114 4.34 15.84 -19.64
C GLY A 114 4.42 14.42 -19.10
N TYR A 115 3.82 14.14 -17.93
CA TYR A 115 3.83 12.83 -17.31
C TYR A 115 2.98 11.83 -18.10
N ASN A 116 3.43 10.58 -18.15
CA ASN A 116 2.64 9.47 -18.66
C ASN A 116 1.58 9.01 -17.63
N ALA A 117 0.71 8.10 -18.04
CA ALA A 117 -0.38 7.62 -17.17
C ALA A 117 0.11 6.95 -15.87
N GLY A 118 1.21 6.20 -15.93
CA GLY A 118 1.81 5.55 -14.76
C GLY A 118 2.39 6.56 -13.76
N GLU A 119 3.10 7.58 -14.27
CA GLU A 119 3.65 8.66 -13.44
C GLU A 119 2.55 9.50 -12.80
N ALA A 120 1.46 9.79 -13.53
CA ALA A 120 0.30 10.48 -13.01
C ALA A 120 -0.42 9.66 -11.90
N ALA A 121 -0.58 8.35 -12.11
CA ALA A 121 -1.12 7.44 -11.11
C ALA A 121 -0.23 7.35 -9.86
N GLY A 122 1.09 7.32 -10.05
CA GLY A 122 2.06 7.36 -8.96
C GLY A 122 1.99 8.66 -8.15
N LEU A 123 1.86 9.81 -8.84
CA LEU A 123 1.68 11.12 -8.20
C LEU A 123 0.40 11.17 -7.37
N LEU A 124 -0.73 10.70 -7.91
CA LEU A 124 -2.00 10.65 -7.21
C LEU A 124 -1.93 9.73 -5.99
N SER A 125 -1.37 8.53 -6.16
CA SER A 125 -1.16 7.54 -5.10
C SER A 125 -0.31 8.09 -3.97
N GLY A 126 0.81 8.71 -4.29
CA GLY A 126 1.72 9.30 -3.32
C GLY A 126 1.11 10.48 -2.57
N ALA A 127 0.46 11.40 -3.27
CA ALA A 127 -0.18 12.58 -2.68
C ALA A 127 -1.33 12.22 -1.73
N GLN A 128 -2.09 11.18 -2.05
CA GLN A 128 -3.23 10.74 -1.25
C GLN A 128 -2.90 9.59 -0.28
N THR A 129 -1.67 9.08 -0.29
CA THR A 129 -1.24 7.90 0.46
C THR A 129 -2.13 6.66 0.20
N ILE A 130 -2.59 6.50 -1.05
CA ILE A 130 -3.49 5.41 -1.47
C ILE A 130 -2.69 4.26 -2.05
N SER A 131 -2.25 3.34 -1.21
CA SER A 131 -1.52 2.13 -1.64
C SER A 131 -2.32 1.24 -2.62
N ALA A 132 -3.66 1.31 -2.59
CA ALA A 132 -4.52 0.54 -3.49
C ALA A 132 -4.31 0.88 -4.98
N VAL A 133 -3.92 2.11 -5.31
CA VAL A 133 -3.64 2.51 -6.71
C VAL A 133 -2.45 1.76 -7.29
N ILE A 134 -1.46 1.41 -6.47
CA ILE A 134 -0.29 0.63 -6.89
C ILE A 134 -0.71 -0.76 -7.37
N GLY A 135 -1.66 -1.40 -6.66
CA GLY A 135 -2.19 -2.70 -7.05
C GLY A 135 -2.94 -2.68 -8.38
N VAL A 136 -3.65 -1.59 -8.67
CA VAL A 136 -4.39 -1.43 -9.95
C VAL A 136 -3.46 -1.04 -11.10
N ALA A 137 -2.37 -0.33 -10.83
CA ALA A 137 -1.44 0.13 -11.86
C ALA A 137 -0.44 -0.95 -12.32
N THR A 138 -0.41 -2.12 -11.68
CA THR A 138 0.49 -3.24 -12.02
C THR A 138 -0.14 -4.29 -12.92
N ASP A 139 -1.41 -4.17 -13.24
CA ASP A 139 -2.12 -4.97 -14.25
C ASP A 139 -2.11 -4.26 -15.62
#